data_505eb55529af8664cb3f9c3149fffcb1
#
_entry.id   505eb55529af8664cb3f9c3149fffcb1
#
_cell.length_a   1.000
_cell.length_b   1.000
_cell.length_c   1.000
_cell.angle_alpha   90.00
_cell.angle_beta   90.00
_cell.angle_gamma   90.00
#
_symmetry.space_group_name_H-M   'P 1'
#
loop_
_entity.id
_entity.type
_entity.pdbx_description
1 polymer ?
#
loop_
_entity_poly.entity_id
_entity_poly.type
_entity_poly.pdbx_seq_one_letter_code
_entity_poly.pdbx_strand_id
1 'polypeptide(L)'
;MPANLFYGAGIPACIIVIDKQDAQARKGIFMVDASTGYMKDGPKNRLRAQDIHKIVDTFTRRMEIPKYSRMVGLEEIEKNEFNLNLPRYIDSQEPEDIQDIEGHLQGGIPQADVDALHGYWAICPTLRQTLFKEHRPGYLALAVEKSAIKPAIYEHREFAAFITGMNTHFDQWRQNCSGNAKHPHGSGNAKHQLGNLKSLRPGCHPKEVIADLSEGLLAHYLGKPLIDQYDVYQHMMDYWAETMQDDCYLIAADGWKAETYRIIETDKKGKQKDKGWTCDLIPKAIIVARYFAKEQETIDQITAELDKRAYAQYPKLTEDEIKTLVVDDKWLAALDAMIHGEMDRISQTLTQRVKELAELYETPMPQLSSRAADREAKVYRHLEKMGFSLS
;
A
#
# COMPACT_ATOMS: atom_id res chain seq x y z
N MET A 1 -8.03 -6.57 18.37
CA MET A 1 -6.58 -6.56 18.04
C MET A 1 -6.19 -7.90 17.42
N PRO A 2 -5.16 -8.00 16.58
CA PRO A 2 -4.71 -9.26 15.99
C PRO A 2 -4.31 -10.32 17.00
N ALA A 3 -4.46 -11.60 16.63
CA ALA A 3 -3.88 -12.72 17.37
C ALA A 3 -2.35 -12.66 17.31
N ASN A 4 -1.67 -13.38 18.19
CA ASN A 4 -0.19 -13.45 18.24
C ASN A 4 0.52 -12.08 18.34
N LEU A 5 -0.13 -11.07 18.90
CA LEU A 5 0.44 -9.73 19.07
C LEU A 5 1.40 -9.68 20.29
N PHE A 6 1.08 -10.42 21.36
CA PHE A 6 1.84 -10.43 22.61
C PHE A 6 2.64 -11.71 22.80
N TYR A 7 3.75 -11.61 23.59
CA TYR A 7 4.57 -12.76 23.91
C TYR A 7 3.80 -13.80 24.74
N GLY A 8 3.82 -15.06 24.30
CA GLY A 8 3.17 -16.18 24.98
C GLY A 8 1.65 -16.26 24.81
N ALA A 9 1.02 -15.34 24.07
CA ALA A 9 -0.41 -15.36 23.84
C ALA A 9 -0.72 -15.50 22.35
N GLY A 10 -1.30 -16.64 21.95
CA GLY A 10 -1.78 -16.91 20.58
C GLY A 10 -3.18 -16.38 20.29
N ILE A 11 -3.89 -15.88 21.31
CA ILE A 11 -5.26 -15.37 21.19
C ILE A 11 -5.29 -13.87 20.85
N PRO A 12 -6.38 -13.38 20.23
CA PRO A 12 -6.59 -11.95 20.05
C PRO A 12 -6.63 -11.20 21.38
N ALA A 13 -6.00 -10.03 21.44
CA ALA A 13 -6.07 -9.16 22.60
C ALA A 13 -7.18 -8.12 22.46
N CYS A 14 -7.72 -7.66 23.59
CA CYS A 14 -8.71 -6.59 23.67
C CYS A 14 -8.15 -5.45 24.53
N ILE A 15 -8.39 -4.21 24.12
CA ILE A 15 -8.14 -3.00 24.92
C ILE A 15 -9.50 -2.42 25.30
N ILE A 16 -9.75 -2.30 26.60
CA ILE A 16 -10.97 -1.69 27.13
C ILE A 16 -10.60 -0.31 27.68
N VAL A 17 -11.23 0.73 27.14
CA VAL A 17 -11.07 2.11 27.60
C VAL A 17 -12.30 2.49 28.45
N ILE A 18 -12.07 2.75 29.72
CA ILE A 18 -13.10 3.17 30.65
C ILE A 18 -12.89 4.65 30.96
N ASP A 19 -13.85 5.47 30.55
CA ASP A 19 -13.84 6.90 30.80
C ASP A 19 -15.13 7.30 31.53
N LYS A 20 -15.00 8.01 32.64
CA LYS A 20 -16.13 8.46 33.49
C LYS A 20 -16.63 9.84 33.09
N GLN A 21 -15.91 10.58 32.26
CA GLN A 21 -16.34 11.91 31.82
C GLN A 21 -17.62 11.77 30.98
N ASP A 22 -18.64 12.55 31.32
CA ASP A 22 -19.94 12.57 30.67
C ASP A 22 -20.62 11.17 30.54
N ALA A 23 -20.36 10.28 31.50
CA ALA A 23 -20.84 8.89 31.47
C ALA A 23 -22.36 8.77 31.36
N GLN A 24 -23.13 9.70 31.98
CA GLN A 24 -24.60 9.71 31.93
C GLN A 24 -25.16 10.06 30.55
N ALA A 25 -24.40 10.75 29.71
CA ALA A 25 -24.81 11.11 28.35
C ALA A 25 -24.52 10.00 27.34
N ARG A 26 -23.72 8.99 27.71
CA ARG A 26 -23.34 7.89 26.80
C ARG A 26 -24.44 6.82 26.77
N LYS A 27 -24.89 6.50 25.56
CA LYS A 27 -25.97 5.55 25.32
C LYS A 27 -25.49 4.23 24.66
N GLY A 28 -24.19 3.99 24.64
CA GLY A 28 -23.64 2.82 23.99
C GLY A 28 -22.13 2.69 24.17
N ILE A 29 -21.55 1.65 23.55
CA ILE A 29 -20.13 1.35 23.52
C ILE A 29 -19.64 1.51 22.09
N PHE A 30 -18.58 2.31 21.91
CA PHE A 30 -17.90 2.39 20.62
C PHE A 30 -16.95 1.22 20.49
N MET A 31 -17.16 0.38 19.47
CA MET A 31 -16.39 -0.83 19.22
C MET A 31 -15.53 -0.68 17.97
N VAL A 32 -14.29 -1.17 18.03
CA VAL A 32 -13.34 -1.20 16.92
C VAL A 32 -12.78 -2.61 16.78
N ASP A 33 -12.92 -3.22 15.61
CA ASP A 33 -12.29 -4.49 15.28
C ASP A 33 -11.05 -4.25 14.41
N ALA A 34 -9.88 -4.25 15.04
CA ALA A 34 -8.58 -4.12 14.40
C ALA A 34 -7.86 -5.48 14.24
N SER A 35 -8.60 -6.57 14.09
CA SER A 35 -8.03 -7.93 14.04
C SER A 35 -7.25 -8.21 12.75
N THR A 36 -7.58 -7.53 11.65
CA THR A 36 -7.01 -7.76 10.31
C THR A 36 -5.82 -6.87 9.97
N GLY A 37 -5.65 -5.73 10.67
CA GLY A 37 -4.56 -4.78 10.42
C GLY A 37 -3.27 -5.18 11.14
N TYR A 38 -2.34 -5.86 10.46
CA TYR A 38 -1.02 -6.23 10.99
C TYR A 38 -0.07 -6.71 9.88
N MET A 39 1.20 -6.83 10.24
CA MET A 39 2.20 -7.54 9.44
C MET A 39 2.77 -8.73 10.19
N LYS A 40 3.27 -9.73 9.48
CA LYS A 40 4.02 -10.84 10.06
C LYS A 40 5.42 -10.38 10.47
N ASP A 41 5.83 -10.74 11.69
CA ASP A 41 7.16 -10.49 12.22
C ASP A 41 7.68 -11.79 12.85
N GLY A 42 8.24 -12.66 12.02
CA GLY A 42 8.56 -14.03 12.39
C GLY A 42 7.32 -14.81 12.83
N PRO A 43 7.33 -15.43 14.03
CA PRO A 43 6.17 -16.19 14.54
C PRO A 43 5.05 -15.31 15.09
N LYS A 44 5.21 -13.99 15.08
CA LYS A 44 4.29 -13.01 15.66
C LYS A 44 3.66 -12.10 14.63
N ASN A 45 2.63 -11.41 15.07
CA ASN A 45 2.04 -10.30 14.35
C ASN A 45 2.50 -8.99 15.00
N ARG A 46 2.71 -7.97 14.19
CA ARG A 46 3.07 -6.62 14.62
C ARG A 46 2.16 -5.61 13.96
N LEU A 47 1.69 -4.63 14.73
CA LEU A 47 0.97 -3.50 14.16
C LEU A 47 1.96 -2.59 13.43
N ARG A 48 1.60 -2.19 12.22
CA ARG A 48 2.34 -1.20 11.44
C ARG A 48 1.97 0.21 11.93
N ALA A 49 2.69 1.21 11.50
CA ALA A 49 2.38 2.60 11.83
C ALA A 49 0.96 2.99 11.35
N GLN A 50 0.57 2.57 10.15
CA GLN A 50 -0.77 2.76 9.60
C GLN A 50 -1.88 2.12 10.46
N ASP A 51 -1.64 0.91 10.97
CA ASP A 51 -2.63 0.19 11.78
C ASP A 51 -2.89 0.91 13.10
N ILE A 52 -1.80 1.37 13.75
CA ILE A 52 -1.88 2.14 15.00
C ILE A 52 -2.59 3.46 14.74
N HIS A 53 -2.22 4.18 13.69
CA HIS A 53 -2.82 5.47 13.36
C HIS A 53 -4.33 5.34 13.07
N LYS A 54 -4.72 4.33 12.25
CA LYS A 54 -6.11 4.06 11.93
C LYS A 54 -6.94 3.74 13.18
N ILE A 55 -6.40 2.93 14.11
CA ILE A 55 -7.07 2.63 15.39
C ILE A 55 -7.28 3.91 16.20
N VAL A 56 -6.24 4.73 16.35
CA VAL A 56 -6.28 5.97 17.14
C VAL A 56 -7.26 6.98 16.53
N ASP A 57 -7.19 7.22 15.22
CA ASP A 57 -8.11 8.10 14.50
C ASP A 57 -9.55 7.66 14.64
N THR A 58 -9.81 6.38 14.37
CA THR A 58 -11.15 5.79 14.45
C THR A 58 -11.72 5.93 15.86
N PHE A 59 -10.92 5.64 16.88
CA PHE A 59 -11.34 5.74 18.27
C PHE A 59 -11.58 7.19 18.70
N THR A 60 -10.65 8.08 18.38
CA THR A 60 -10.68 9.48 18.83
C THR A 60 -11.83 10.25 18.15
N ARG A 61 -12.02 10.03 16.86
CA ARG A 61 -13.05 10.71 16.06
C ARG A 61 -14.38 9.96 16.06
N ARG A 62 -14.43 8.75 16.66
CA ARG A 62 -15.59 7.86 16.67
C ARG A 62 -16.13 7.62 15.26
N MET A 63 -15.23 7.34 14.32
CA MET A 63 -15.60 7.09 12.93
C MET A 63 -16.26 5.73 12.80
N GLU A 64 -17.46 5.70 12.24
CA GLU A 64 -18.14 4.44 11.90
C GLU A 64 -17.67 4.00 10.51
N ILE A 65 -16.96 2.87 10.48
CA ILE A 65 -16.39 2.29 9.25
C ILE A 65 -16.96 0.89 9.10
N PRO A 66 -17.61 0.58 7.96
CA PRO A 66 -18.16 -0.76 7.72
C PRO A 66 -17.12 -1.85 7.97
N LYS A 67 -17.52 -2.93 8.65
CA LYS A 67 -16.67 -4.07 9.02
C LYS A 67 -15.49 -3.76 9.97
N TYR A 68 -15.33 -2.52 10.43
CA TYR A 68 -14.22 -2.12 11.26
C TYR A 68 -14.64 -1.47 12.58
N SER A 69 -15.60 -0.54 12.57
CA SER A 69 -15.98 0.20 13.78
C SER A 69 -17.42 0.71 13.73
N ARG A 70 -18.08 0.68 14.89
CA ARG A 70 -19.41 1.26 15.04
C ARG A 70 -19.74 1.60 16.50
N MET A 71 -20.72 2.48 16.69
CA MET A 71 -21.37 2.69 17.99
C MET A 71 -22.44 1.63 18.19
N VAL A 72 -22.36 0.90 19.28
CA VAL A 72 -23.34 -0.14 19.66
C VAL A 72 -24.18 0.37 20.82
N GLY A 73 -25.50 0.47 20.61
CA GLY A 73 -26.44 0.94 21.62
C GLY A 73 -26.64 -0.06 22.76
N LEU A 74 -26.99 0.44 23.92
CA LEU A 74 -27.26 -0.41 25.12
C LEU A 74 -28.34 -1.45 24.88
N GLU A 75 -29.44 -1.11 24.18
CA GLU A 75 -30.51 -2.03 23.85
C GLU A 75 -30.02 -3.25 23.04
N GLU A 76 -29.10 -3.03 22.10
CA GLU A 76 -28.50 -4.12 21.33
C GLU A 76 -27.59 -4.99 22.20
N ILE A 77 -26.86 -4.37 23.13
CA ILE A 77 -26.01 -5.08 24.09
C ILE A 77 -26.86 -5.93 25.05
N GLU A 78 -27.92 -5.38 25.57
CA GLU A 78 -28.89 -6.10 26.42
C GLU A 78 -29.52 -7.29 25.69
N LYS A 79 -29.92 -7.10 24.42
CA LYS A 79 -30.48 -8.17 23.57
C LYS A 79 -29.46 -9.30 23.34
N ASN A 80 -28.17 -8.99 23.36
CA ASN A 80 -27.08 -9.97 23.29
C ASN A 80 -26.63 -10.45 24.68
N GLU A 81 -27.46 -10.31 25.72
CA GLU A 81 -27.16 -10.77 27.09
C GLU A 81 -25.86 -10.17 27.67
N PHE A 82 -25.59 -8.92 27.34
CA PHE A 82 -24.35 -8.21 27.71
C PHE A 82 -23.06 -8.89 27.25
N ASN A 83 -23.13 -9.76 26.27
CA ASN A 83 -21.96 -10.39 25.67
C ASN A 83 -21.29 -9.42 24.74
N LEU A 84 -20.05 -8.96 25.06
CA LEU A 84 -19.29 -7.97 24.31
C LEU A 84 -18.35 -8.60 23.26
N ASN A 85 -18.59 -9.82 22.82
CA ASN A 85 -17.81 -10.44 21.75
C ASN A 85 -18.01 -9.70 20.42
N LEU A 86 -16.94 -9.09 19.89
CA LEU A 86 -16.97 -8.19 18.73
C LEU A 86 -17.68 -8.77 17.49
N PRO A 87 -17.51 -10.05 17.10
CA PRO A 87 -18.21 -10.62 15.94
C PRO A 87 -19.74 -10.60 16.03
N ARG A 88 -20.31 -10.37 17.21
CA ARG A 88 -21.77 -10.19 17.36
C ARG A 88 -22.25 -8.82 16.88
N TYR A 89 -21.35 -7.84 16.80
CA TYR A 89 -21.65 -6.45 16.53
C TYR A 89 -20.98 -5.94 15.25
N ILE A 90 -19.81 -6.46 14.95
CA ILE A 90 -19.02 -6.10 13.76
C ILE A 90 -18.70 -7.40 13.03
N ASP A 91 -19.31 -7.60 11.88
CA ASP A 91 -18.96 -8.69 10.98
C ASP A 91 -17.75 -8.24 10.14
N SER A 92 -16.57 -8.52 10.68
CA SER A 92 -15.30 -8.23 10.01
C SER A 92 -14.86 -9.34 9.05
N GLN A 93 -15.62 -10.43 8.96
CA GLN A 93 -15.31 -11.52 8.03
C GLN A 93 -15.41 -11.00 6.60
N GLU A 94 -14.42 -11.36 5.79
CA GLU A 94 -14.58 -11.26 4.35
C GLU A 94 -15.80 -12.12 3.97
N PRO A 95 -16.71 -11.64 3.10
CA PRO A 95 -17.76 -12.51 2.60
C PRO A 95 -17.03 -13.73 2.02
N GLU A 96 -17.33 -14.92 2.59
CA GLU A 96 -16.95 -16.14 1.87
C GLU A 96 -17.50 -16.00 0.45
N ASP A 97 -16.67 -16.29 -0.54
CA ASP A 97 -17.16 -16.41 -1.92
C ASP A 97 -18.25 -17.47 -1.89
N ILE A 98 -19.49 -17.05 -1.67
CA ILE A 98 -20.65 -17.97 -1.77
C ILE A 98 -20.69 -18.36 -3.23
N GLN A 99 -20.11 -19.53 -3.49
CA GLN A 99 -20.02 -20.04 -4.85
C GLN A 99 -21.43 -20.27 -5.38
N ASP A 100 -21.73 -19.64 -6.48
CA ASP A 100 -23.02 -19.76 -7.16
C ASP A 100 -23.10 -21.13 -7.85
N ILE A 101 -23.95 -22.02 -7.31
CA ILE A 101 -24.13 -23.39 -7.81
C ILE A 101 -24.58 -23.38 -9.27
N GLU A 102 -25.45 -22.46 -9.64
CA GLU A 102 -25.97 -22.36 -11.00
C GLU A 102 -24.89 -21.89 -11.97
N GLY A 103 -24.01 -20.98 -11.55
CA GLY A 103 -22.81 -20.58 -12.27
C GLY A 103 -21.90 -21.78 -12.55
N HIS A 104 -21.71 -22.65 -11.58
CA HIS A 104 -20.90 -23.86 -11.75
C HIS A 104 -21.58 -24.92 -12.63
N LEU A 105 -22.91 -25.02 -12.62
CA LEU A 105 -23.64 -26.00 -13.43
C LEU A 105 -23.81 -25.56 -14.89
N GLN A 106 -24.12 -24.30 -15.13
CA GLN A 106 -24.49 -23.76 -16.44
C GLN A 106 -23.42 -22.85 -17.03
N GLY A 107 -22.41 -22.44 -16.24
CA GLY A 107 -21.39 -21.49 -16.62
C GLY A 107 -21.85 -20.04 -16.49
N GLY A 108 -20.89 -19.12 -16.56
CA GLY A 108 -21.08 -17.69 -16.43
C GLY A 108 -20.77 -17.18 -15.02
N ILE A 109 -20.16 -16.01 -14.96
CA ILE A 109 -19.78 -15.30 -13.74
C ILE A 109 -21.02 -14.60 -13.18
N PRO A 110 -21.42 -14.83 -11.91
CA PRO A 110 -22.56 -14.14 -11.33
C PRO A 110 -22.39 -12.62 -11.41
N GLN A 111 -23.42 -11.93 -11.83
CA GLN A 111 -23.40 -10.47 -11.91
C GLN A 111 -23.11 -9.83 -10.55
N ALA A 112 -23.59 -10.42 -9.46
CA ALA A 112 -23.35 -9.94 -8.09
C ALA A 112 -21.86 -9.91 -7.73
N ASP A 113 -21.07 -10.92 -8.16
CA ASP A 113 -19.63 -11.00 -7.89
C ASP A 113 -18.85 -9.90 -8.65
N VAL A 114 -19.30 -9.58 -9.86
CA VAL A 114 -18.75 -8.47 -10.65
C VAL A 114 -19.16 -7.13 -10.03
N ASP A 115 -20.41 -6.98 -9.60
CA ASP A 115 -20.94 -5.76 -8.99
C ASP A 115 -20.32 -5.50 -7.59
N ALA A 116 -19.84 -6.54 -6.90
CA ALA A 116 -19.05 -6.38 -5.67
C ALA A 116 -17.78 -5.52 -5.85
N LEU A 117 -17.27 -5.41 -7.08
CA LEU A 117 -16.15 -4.54 -7.44
C LEU A 117 -16.58 -3.07 -7.68
N HIS A 118 -17.68 -2.65 -7.07
CA HIS A 118 -18.31 -1.33 -7.29
C HIS A 118 -17.36 -0.13 -7.13
N GLY A 119 -16.35 -0.22 -6.24
CA GLY A 119 -15.36 0.83 -6.05
C GLY A 119 -14.58 1.12 -7.35
N TYR A 120 -14.24 0.08 -8.11
CA TYR A 120 -13.58 0.23 -9.42
C TYR A 120 -14.55 0.76 -10.49
N TRP A 121 -15.80 0.25 -10.50
CA TRP A 121 -16.80 0.63 -11.49
C TRP A 121 -17.31 2.07 -11.28
N ALA A 122 -17.25 2.59 -10.08
CA ALA A 122 -17.57 3.98 -9.79
C ALA A 122 -16.59 4.96 -10.49
N ILE A 123 -15.34 4.55 -10.68
CA ILE A 123 -14.28 5.36 -11.31
C ILE A 123 -14.13 5.01 -12.79
N CYS A 124 -14.28 3.74 -13.14
CA CYS A 124 -14.07 3.21 -14.48
C CYS A 124 -15.33 2.46 -14.97
N PRO A 125 -16.47 3.15 -15.16
CA PRO A 125 -17.73 2.49 -15.51
C PRO A 125 -17.69 1.81 -16.90
N THR A 126 -16.95 2.33 -17.87
CA THR A 126 -16.85 1.70 -19.20
C THR A 126 -15.84 0.57 -19.23
N LEU A 127 -14.89 0.52 -18.28
CA LEU A 127 -13.99 -0.62 -18.11
C LEU A 127 -14.77 -1.90 -17.78
N ARG A 128 -15.82 -1.82 -16.95
CA ARG A 128 -16.69 -2.97 -16.67
C ARG A 128 -17.26 -3.57 -17.96
N GLN A 129 -17.74 -2.74 -18.88
CA GLN A 129 -18.28 -3.17 -20.17
C GLN A 129 -17.20 -3.70 -21.12
N THR A 130 -15.98 -3.22 -21.00
CA THR A 130 -14.83 -3.72 -21.77
C THR A 130 -14.43 -5.13 -21.32
N LEU A 131 -14.50 -5.41 -20.02
CA LEU A 131 -14.08 -6.69 -19.44
C LEU A 131 -15.16 -7.77 -19.48
N PHE A 132 -16.44 -7.38 -19.37
CA PHE A 132 -17.56 -8.30 -19.23
C PHE A 132 -18.65 -8.02 -20.25
N LYS A 133 -19.28 -9.09 -20.75
CA LYS A 133 -20.46 -9.08 -21.61
C LYS A 133 -21.55 -9.97 -21.02
N GLU A 134 -22.79 -9.72 -21.38
CA GLU A 134 -23.92 -10.58 -20.99
C GLU A 134 -23.72 -12.00 -21.54
N HIS A 135 -23.98 -13.00 -20.71
CA HIS A 135 -23.94 -14.42 -21.06
C HIS A 135 -25.36 -15.02 -21.03
N ARG A 136 -26.04 -14.85 -19.89
CA ARG A 136 -27.43 -15.23 -19.64
C ARG A 136 -27.99 -14.36 -18.53
N PRO A 137 -29.32 -14.33 -18.30
CA PRO A 137 -29.90 -13.46 -17.26
C PRO A 137 -29.23 -13.64 -15.90
N GLY A 138 -28.66 -12.57 -15.34
CA GLY A 138 -27.96 -12.57 -14.07
C GLY A 138 -26.49 -13.05 -14.11
N TYR A 139 -25.97 -13.43 -15.29
CA TYR A 139 -24.61 -13.95 -15.47
C TYR A 139 -23.88 -13.28 -16.62
N LEU A 140 -22.61 -13.06 -16.39
CA LEU A 140 -21.70 -12.41 -17.33
C LEU A 140 -20.64 -13.41 -17.83
N ALA A 141 -19.99 -13.09 -18.94
CA ALA A 141 -18.79 -13.77 -19.42
C ALA A 141 -17.70 -12.72 -19.68
N LEU A 142 -16.44 -13.16 -19.67
CA LEU A 142 -15.37 -12.30 -20.14
C LEU A 142 -15.61 -11.89 -21.60
N ALA A 143 -15.40 -10.61 -21.86
CA ALA A 143 -15.41 -10.04 -23.21
C ALA A 143 -14.02 -10.08 -23.88
N VAL A 144 -12.97 -10.32 -23.08
CA VAL A 144 -11.57 -10.35 -23.50
C VAL A 144 -10.93 -11.70 -23.15
N GLU A 145 -9.84 -12.06 -23.81
CA GLU A 145 -9.04 -13.22 -23.45
C GLU A 145 -8.38 -13.03 -22.08
N LYS A 146 -8.16 -14.09 -21.31
CA LYS A 146 -7.55 -14.02 -19.97
C LYS A 146 -6.19 -13.33 -19.96
N SER A 147 -5.38 -13.54 -21.00
CA SER A 147 -4.09 -12.89 -21.18
C SER A 147 -4.21 -11.38 -21.43
N ALA A 148 -5.34 -10.94 -21.94
CA ALA A 148 -5.62 -9.54 -22.26
C ALA A 148 -6.28 -8.76 -21.11
N ILE A 149 -6.65 -9.39 -19.97
CA ILE A 149 -7.27 -8.72 -18.84
C ILE A 149 -6.36 -7.59 -18.31
N LYS A 150 -5.08 -7.90 -18.05
CA LYS A 150 -4.13 -6.90 -17.52
C LYS A 150 -3.96 -5.70 -18.46
N PRO A 151 -3.62 -5.86 -19.74
CA PRO A 151 -3.52 -4.72 -20.66
C PRO A 151 -4.86 -3.99 -20.82
N ALA A 152 -6.00 -4.70 -20.89
CA ALA A 152 -7.31 -4.06 -20.98
C ALA A 152 -7.64 -3.15 -19.79
N ILE A 153 -7.15 -3.48 -18.59
CA ILE A 153 -7.29 -2.63 -17.40
C ILE A 153 -6.31 -1.45 -17.46
N TYR A 154 -5.02 -1.76 -17.64
CA TYR A 154 -3.96 -0.77 -17.50
C TYR A 154 -3.98 0.29 -18.61
N GLU A 155 -4.32 -0.10 -19.82
CA GLU A 155 -4.38 0.79 -20.99
C GLU A 155 -5.77 1.45 -21.16
N HIS A 156 -6.74 1.10 -20.29
CA HIS A 156 -8.07 1.67 -20.37
C HIS A 156 -8.04 3.17 -20.09
N ARG A 157 -8.72 3.94 -20.94
CA ARG A 157 -8.74 5.42 -20.87
C ARG A 157 -9.12 5.95 -19.49
N GLU A 158 -10.13 5.39 -18.87
CA GLU A 158 -10.61 5.83 -17.55
C GLU A 158 -9.59 5.50 -16.46
N PHE A 159 -8.95 4.33 -16.52
CA PHE A 159 -7.93 3.94 -15.56
C PHE A 159 -6.65 4.78 -15.73
N ALA A 160 -6.23 5.04 -16.96
CA ALA A 160 -5.11 5.94 -17.26
C ALA A 160 -5.39 7.37 -16.78
N ALA A 161 -6.63 7.86 -16.92
CA ALA A 161 -7.05 9.15 -16.39
C ALA A 161 -7.01 9.18 -14.85
N PHE A 162 -7.42 8.09 -14.18
CA PHE A 162 -7.32 7.95 -12.74
C PHE A 162 -5.86 8.03 -12.27
N ILE A 163 -4.93 7.27 -12.89
CA ILE A 163 -3.50 7.34 -12.59
C ILE A 163 -2.97 8.77 -12.77
N THR A 164 -3.27 9.39 -13.90
CA THR A 164 -2.85 10.78 -14.18
C THR A 164 -3.38 11.77 -13.14
N GLY A 165 -4.63 11.59 -12.71
CA GLY A 165 -5.23 12.38 -11.65
C GLY A 165 -4.51 12.22 -10.30
N MET A 166 -4.12 10.98 -9.94
CA MET A 166 -3.38 10.72 -8.71
C MET A 166 -1.95 11.26 -8.75
N ASN A 167 -1.27 11.16 -9.89
CA ASN A 167 0.04 11.76 -10.08
C ASN A 167 -0.03 13.30 -9.92
N THR A 168 -1.01 13.94 -10.53
CA THR A 168 -1.23 15.38 -10.37
C THR A 168 -1.53 15.73 -8.91
N HIS A 169 -2.27 14.86 -8.21
CA HIS A 169 -2.59 15.05 -6.81
C HIS A 169 -1.33 14.98 -5.93
N PHE A 170 -0.46 14.00 -6.15
CA PHE A 170 0.82 13.93 -5.45
C PHE A 170 1.72 15.13 -5.78
N ASP A 171 1.79 15.55 -7.04
CA ASP A 171 2.57 16.73 -7.45
C ASP A 171 2.14 18.00 -6.72
N GLN A 172 0.87 18.18 -6.43
CA GLN A 172 0.37 19.31 -5.62
C GLN A 172 0.93 19.27 -4.21
N TRP A 173 0.92 18.10 -3.56
CA TRP A 173 1.51 17.93 -2.24
C TRP A 173 3.02 18.15 -2.26
N ARG A 174 3.71 17.58 -3.25
CA ARG A 174 5.15 17.75 -3.48
C ARG A 174 5.55 19.21 -3.63
N GLN A 175 4.79 20.01 -4.38
CA GLN A 175 5.05 21.43 -4.53
C GLN A 175 4.92 22.21 -3.22
N ASN A 176 3.98 21.82 -2.37
CA ASN A 176 3.84 22.43 -1.04
C ASN A 176 5.06 22.10 -0.17
N CYS A 177 5.53 20.85 -0.18
CA CYS A 177 6.70 20.41 0.60
C CYS A 177 8.03 21.00 0.12
N SER A 178 8.18 21.22 -1.19
CA SER A 178 9.41 21.78 -1.79
C SER A 178 9.50 23.31 -1.71
N GLY A 179 8.46 23.98 -1.20
CA GLY A 179 8.40 25.44 -1.13
C GLY A 179 8.13 26.15 -2.46
N ASN A 180 7.72 25.40 -3.49
CA ASN A 180 7.43 25.94 -4.81
C ASN A 180 5.93 26.31 -5.00
N ALA A 181 5.12 26.19 -3.95
CA ALA A 181 3.69 26.51 -4.04
C ALA A 181 3.48 28.02 -4.19
N LYS A 182 2.75 28.42 -5.22
CA LYS A 182 2.36 29.83 -5.46
C LYS A 182 1.33 30.34 -4.45
N HIS A 183 0.64 29.46 -3.74
CA HIS A 183 -0.29 29.77 -2.66
C HIS A 183 -0.30 28.61 -1.66
N PRO A 184 -0.02 28.83 -0.37
CA PRO A 184 -0.23 27.82 0.66
C PRO A 184 -1.74 27.67 0.87
N HIS A 185 -2.36 26.68 0.23
CA HIS A 185 -3.74 26.32 0.52
C HIS A 185 -3.77 25.49 1.82
N GLY A 186 -3.89 26.16 2.95
CA GLY A 186 -4.28 25.56 4.21
C GLY A 186 -5.79 25.58 4.36
N SER A 187 -6.47 24.50 4.04
CA SER A 187 -7.80 24.18 4.57
C SER A 187 -7.67 22.97 5.52
N GLY A 188 -7.11 23.21 6.66
CA GLY A 188 -7.00 22.22 7.72
C GLY A 188 -6.46 22.91 8.96
N ASN A 189 -6.86 22.47 10.14
CA ASN A 189 -6.49 23.04 11.43
C ASN A 189 -5.04 23.54 11.46
N ALA A 190 -4.86 24.81 11.79
CA ALA A 190 -3.62 25.60 11.74
C ALA A 190 -2.44 25.08 12.62
N LYS A 191 -2.49 23.85 13.10
CA LYS A 191 -1.44 23.23 13.91
C LYS A 191 -0.38 22.46 13.11
N HIS A 192 -0.69 22.04 11.88
CA HIS A 192 0.23 21.29 11.01
C HIS A 192 0.29 21.98 9.64
N GLN A 193 0.92 23.15 9.58
CA GLN A 193 1.30 23.72 8.29
C GLN A 193 2.60 23.05 7.86
N LEU A 194 2.52 22.25 6.79
CA LEU A 194 3.70 21.73 6.10
C LEU A 194 4.63 22.89 5.75
N GLY A 195 5.71 23.03 6.51
CA GLY A 195 6.78 23.94 6.20
C GLY A 195 7.53 23.47 4.95
N ASN A 196 8.08 24.39 4.20
CA ASN A 196 9.01 24.09 3.13
C ASN A 196 10.19 23.27 3.68
N LEU A 197 10.34 22.00 3.25
CA LEU A 197 11.42 21.11 3.69
C LEU A 197 12.81 21.69 3.45
N LYS A 198 12.98 22.51 2.40
CA LYS A 198 14.24 23.23 2.12
C LYS A 198 14.53 24.34 3.13
N SER A 199 13.58 24.68 4.01
CA SER A 199 13.75 25.64 5.08
C SER A 199 14.23 25.04 6.40
N LEU A 200 14.45 23.73 6.47
CA LEU A 200 15.03 23.08 7.63
C LEU A 200 16.38 23.69 7.98
N ARG A 201 16.65 23.86 9.28
CA ARG A 201 17.85 24.52 9.80
C ARG A 201 18.49 23.69 10.90
N PRO A 202 19.76 23.92 11.23
CA PRO A 202 20.38 23.36 12.42
C PRO A 202 19.50 23.63 13.66
N GLY A 203 19.33 22.59 14.49
CA GLY A 203 18.45 22.62 15.65
C GLY A 203 16.98 22.32 15.37
N CYS A 204 16.57 21.99 14.12
CA CYS A 204 15.23 21.51 13.83
C CYS A 204 14.94 20.19 14.56
N HIS A 205 13.67 19.92 14.85
CA HIS A 205 13.25 18.74 15.59
C HIS A 205 12.74 17.66 14.61
N PRO A 206 13.50 16.55 14.35
CA PRO A 206 13.08 15.54 13.37
C PRO A 206 11.69 14.96 13.65
N LYS A 207 11.28 14.83 14.92
CA LYS A 207 9.93 14.37 15.28
C LYS A 207 8.81 15.32 14.83
N GLU A 208 9.05 16.60 14.82
CA GLU A 208 8.08 17.59 14.33
C GLU A 208 8.00 17.52 12.80
N VAL A 209 9.14 17.37 12.14
CA VAL A 209 9.20 17.21 10.67
C VAL A 209 8.36 16.02 10.22
N ILE A 210 8.56 14.84 10.81
CA ILE A 210 7.77 13.66 10.40
C ILE A 210 6.30 13.81 10.78
N ALA A 211 5.97 14.37 11.92
CA ALA A 211 4.59 14.59 12.31
C ALA A 211 3.86 15.49 11.30
N ASP A 212 4.46 16.61 10.91
CA ASP A 212 3.86 17.52 9.95
C ASP A 212 3.73 16.91 8.56
N LEU A 213 4.76 16.17 8.10
CA LEU A 213 4.76 15.51 6.80
C LEU A 213 3.72 14.39 6.72
N SER A 214 3.71 13.51 7.72
CA SER A 214 2.86 12.34 7.70
C SER A 214 1.38 12.71 7.87
N GLU A 215 1.06 13.62 8.79
CA GLU A 215 -0.31 14.13 8.96
C GLU A 215 -0.77 14.93 7.73
N GLY A 216 0.12 15.74 7.14
CA GLY A 216 -0.17 16.47 5.92
C GLY A 216 -0.45 15.54 4.74
N LEU A 217 0.30 14.46 4.59
CA LEU A 217 0.11 13.47 3.52
C LEU A 217 -1.18 12.67 3.75
N LEU A 218 -1.43 12.23 4.98
CA LEU A 218 -2.67 11.55 5.36
C LEU A 218 -3.90 12.40 5.04
N ALA A 219 -3.90 13.68 5.43
CA ALA A 219 -4.99 14.61 5.15
C ALA A 219 -5.16 14.87 3.64
N HIS A 220 -4.07 14.91 2.89
CA HIS A 220 -4.09 15.11 1.44
C HIS A 220 -4.78 13.97 0.71
N TYR A 221 -4.60 12.73 1.17
CA TYR A 221 -5.22 11.53 0.58
C TYR A 221 -6.58 11.15 1.19
N LEU A 222 -7.08 11.93 2.16
CA LEU A 222 -8.37 11.68 2.78
C LEU A 222 -9.49 11.58 1.74
N GLY A 223 -10.21 10.45 1.75
CA GLY A 223 -11.39 10.23 0.89
C GLY A 223 -11.07 10.05 -0.59
N LYS A 224 -9.81 9.78 -0.96
CA LYS A 224 -9.48 9.46 -2.34
C LYS A 224 -9.97 8.05 -2.69
N PRO A 225 -10.57 7.88 -3.86
CA PRO A 225 -11.09 6.59 -4.26
C PRO A 225 -9.97 5.60 -4.57
N LEU A 226 -10.17 4.33 -4.26
CA LEU A 226 -9.27 3.19 -4.45
C LEU A 226 -7.95 3.24 -3.66
N ILE A 227 -7.60 4.37 -3.08
CA ILE A 227 -6.39 4.53 -2.27
C ILE A 227 -6.79 4.67 -0.81
N ASP A 228 -6.26 3.81 0.05
CA ASP A 228 -6.36 4.01 1.50
C ASP A 228 -5.28 5.02 1.93
N GLN A 229 -5.72 6.12 2.54
CA GLN A 229 -4.81 7.14 3.09
C GLN A 229 -3.79 6.58 4.09
N TYR A 230 -4.15 5.51 4.78
CA TYR A 230 -3.26 4.85 5.74
C TYR A 230 -2.18 4.01 5.06
N ASP A 231 -2.42 3.47 3.86
CA ASP A 231 -1.37 2.81 3.06
C ASP A 231 -0.33 3.85 2.60
N VAL A 232 -0.79 5.02 2.14
CA VAL A 232 0.10 6.14 1.77
C VAL A 232 0.88 6.65 2.99
N TYR A 233 0.24 6.74 4.15
CA TYR A 233 0.90 7.07 5.42
C TYR A 233 1.99 6.05 5.77
N GLN A 234 1.75 4.74 5.55
CA GLN A 234 2.76 3.72 5.81
C GLN A 234 3.99 3.89 4.92
N HIS A 235 3.83 4.19 3.64
CA HIS A 235 4.96 4.47 2.75
C HIS A 235 5.83 5.62 3.27
N MET A 236 5.20 6.68 3.78
CA MET A 236 5.93 7.79 4.41
C MET A 236 6.70 7.32 5.65
N MET A 237 6.07 6.52 6.52
CA MET A 237 6.69 6.04 7.75
C MET A 237 7.83 5.06 7.50
N ASP A 238 7.69 4.19 6.48
CA ASP A 238 8.75 3.26 6.08
C ASP A 238 9.96 4.03 5.53
N TYR A 239 9.73 4.97 4.62
CA TYR A 239 10.79 5.79 4.07
C TYR A 239 11.47 6.68 5.12
N TRP A 240 10.70 7.21 6.06
CA TRP A 240 11.23 7.91 7.21
C TRP A 240 12.20 7.03 8.01
N ALA A 241 11.77 5.84 8.39
CA ALA A 241 12.56 4.93 9.20
C ALA A 241 13.82 4.42 8.49
N GLU A 242 13.75 4.24 7.18
CA GLU A 242 14.87 3.70 6.39
C GLU A 242 15.92 4.74 6.00
N THR A 243 15.52 6.01 5.82
CA THR A 243 16.40 7.00 5.21
C THR A 243 16.25 8.40 5.78
N MET A 244 15.03 8.94 5.75
CA MET A 244 14.81 10.37 5.94
C MET A 244 15.08 10.83 7.38
N GLN A 245 14.91 9.94 8.36
CA GLN A 245 15.17 10.22 9.78
C GLN A 245 16.64 10.58 10.00
N ASP A 246 17.55 9.78 9.49
CA ASP A 246 18.99 10.00 9.64
C ASP A 246 19.43 11.27 8.94
N ASP A 247 18.92 11.52 7.73
CA ASP A 247 19.16 12.77 7.01
C ASP A 247 18.70 14.00 7.83
N CYS A 248 17.52 13.93 8.43
CA CYS A 248 17.01 15.03 9.27
C CYS A 248 17.87 15.26 10.51
N TYR A 249 18.41 14.19 11.13
CA TYR A 249 19.37 14.35 12.24
C TYR A 249 20.68 14.98 11.79
N LEU A 250 21.20 14.63 10.63
CA LEU A 250 22.40 15.27 10.04
C LEU A 250 22.16 16.75 9.78
N ILE A 251 21.03 17.11 9.18
CA ILE A 251 20.66 18.51 8.93
C ILE A 251 20.46 19.27 10.25
N ALA A 252 19.87 18.64 11.24
CA ALA A 252 19.67 19.26 12.56
C ALA A 252 21.00 19.52 13.29
N ALA A 253 22.00 18.66 13.11
CA ALA A 253 23.32 18.80 13.71
C ALA A 253 24.18 19.81 12.97
N ASP A 254 24.36 19.61 11.67
CA ASP A 254 25.41 20.25 10.86
C ASP A 254 24.88 21.20 9.77
N GLY A 255 23.55 21.22 9.54
CA GLY A 255 22.93 21.94 8.43
C GLY A 255 23.06 21.18 7.09
N TRP A 256 22.82 21.91 6.02
CA TRP A 256 22.85 21.35 4.66
C TRP A 256 24.29 21.19 4.15
N LYS A 257 24.96 20.12 4.57
CA LYS A 257 26.32 19.81 4.18
C LYS A 257 26.41 18.45 3.50
N ALA A 258 27.12 18.36 2.40
CA ALA A 258 27.33 17.13 1.65
C ALA A 258 28.84 16.76 1.71
N GLU A 259 29.30 16.38 2.89
CA GLU A 259 30.69 16.01 3.11
C GLU A 259 30.93 14.55 2.72
N THR A 260 32.01 14.33 1.97
CA THR A 260 32.41 12.97 1.54
C THR A 260 33.51 12.44 2.45
N TYR A 261 33.47 11.14 2.73
CA TYR A 261 34.50 10.46 3.51
C TYR A 261 34.81 9.06 2.96
N ARG A 262 35.99 8.52 3.33
CA ARG A 262 36.43 7.18 2.91
C ARG A 262 35.85 6.09 3.81
N ILE A 263 35.40 5.02 3.18
CA ILE A 263 34.94 3.83 3.87
C ILE A 263 36.14 2.89 4.05
N ILE A 264 36.61 2.75 5.29
CA ILE A 264 37.72 1.86 5.65
C ILE A 264 37.15 0.67 6.42
N GLU A 265 37.17 -0.49 5.82
CA GLU A 265 36.75 -1.73 6.47
C GLU A 265 37.97 -2.44 7.09
N THR A 266 37.88 -2.78 8.37
CA THR A 266 38.92 -3.53 9.07
C THR A 266 38.47 -4.99 9.20
N ASP A 267 39.26 -5.91 8.64
CA ASP A 267 38.96 -7.34 8.75
C ASP A 267 39.23 -7.89 10.18
N LYS A 268 38.80 -9.11 10.42
CA LYS A 268 39.01 -9.78 11.74
C LYS A 268 40.50 -9.94 12.13
N LYS A 269 41.43 -9.71 11.20
CA LYS A 269 42.87 -9.78 11.39
C LYS A 269 43.52 -8.40 11.55
N GLY A 270 42.73 -7.34 11.62
CA GLY A 270 43.20 -5.96 11.76
C GLY A 270 43.68 -5.29 10.45
N LYS A 271 43.52 -5.96 9.30
CA LYS A 271 43.93 -5.39 8.01
C LYS A 271 42.85 -4.45 7.49
N GLN A 272 43.23 -3.22 7.22
CA GLN A 272 42.36 -2.21 6.64
C GLN A 272 42.25 -2.37 5.13
N LYS A 273 41.01 -2.27 4.61
CA LYS A 273 40.72 -2.26 3.18
C LYS A 273 39.87 -1.04 2.86
N ASP A 274 40.34 -0.25 1.91
CA ASP A 274 39.57 0.87 1.37
C ASP A 274 38.46 0.33 0.47
N LYS A 275 37.20 0.70 0.77
CA LYS A 275 35.99 0.33 0.03
C LYS A 275 35.46 1.47 -0.86
N GLY A 276 36.21 2.55 -0.92
CA GLY A 276 35.83 3.74 -1.67
C GLY A 276 35.36 4.87 -0.76
N TRP A 277 34.46 5.68 -1.24
CA TRP A 277 33.96 6.86 -0.55
C TRP A 277 32.42 6.90 -0.55
N THR A 278 31.84 7.64 0.37
CA THR A 278 30.42 7.90 0.45
C THR A 278 30.14 9.31 0.96
N CYS A 279 28.88 9.70 0.87
CA CYS A 279 28.32 10.85 1.55
C CYS A 279 26.97 10.41 2.16
N ASP A 280 26.74 10.66 3.43
CA ASP A 280 25.55 10.19 4.13
C ASP A 280 24.30 10.91 3.63
N LEU A 281 24.38 12.22 3.47
CA LEU A 281 23.20 13.01 3.08
C LEU A 281 22.79 12.81 1.62
N ILE A 282 23.77 12.74 0.68
CA ILE A 282 23.51 12.60 -0.75
C ILE A 282 24.23 11.37 -1.29
N PRO A 283 23.53 10.26 -1.60
CA PRO A 283 24.10 9.12 -2.28
C PRO A 283 24.70 9.50 -3.65
N LYS A 284 25.86 8.91 -3.99
CA LYS A 284 26.53 9.19 -5.27
C LYS A 284 25.66 8.97 -6.51
N ALA A 285 24.71 8.02 -6.44
CA ALA A 285 23.77 7.75 -7.52
C ALA A 285 22.93 8.98 -7.90
N ILE A 286 22.54 9.80 -6.92
CA ILE A 286 21.76 11.03 -7.16
C ILE A 286 22.63 12.07 -7.90
N ILE A 287 23.89 12.22 -7.51
CA ILE A 287 24.83 13.10 -8.23
C ILE A 287 25.02 12.65 -9.68
N VAL A 288 25.21 11.35 -9.88
CA VAL A 288 25.36 10.79 -11.24
C VAL A 288 24.09 11.01 -12.06
N ALA A 289 22.93 10.71 -11.51
CA ALA A 289 21.65 10.91 -12.18
C ALA A 289 21.40 12.39 -12.55
N ARG A 290 21.77 13.31 -11.67
CA ARG A 290 21.53 14.75 -11.89
C ARG A 290 22.51 15.38 -12.89
N TYR A 291 23.80 15.09 -12.76
CA TYR A 291 24.84 15.80 -13.51
C TYR A 291 25.43 15.00 -14.67
N PHE A 292 25.30 13.68 -14.65
CA PHE A 292 25.97 12.76 -15.58
C PHE A 292 25.05 11.73 -16.22
N ALA A 293 23.73 11.94 -16.19
CA ALA A 293 22.74 10.99 -16.70
C ALA A 293 22.98 10.54 -18.15
N LYS A 294 23.49 11.44 -19.00
CA LYS A 294 23.76 11.15 -20.43
C LYS A 294 24.98 10.24 -20.65
N GLU A 295 25.78 10.05 -19.63
CA GLU A 295 27.04 9.30 -19.68
C GLU A 295 26.95 7.97 -18.95
N GLN A 296 25.80 7.71 -18.30
CA GLN A 296 25.50 6.47 -17.60
C GLN A 296 24.82 5.50 -18.58
N GLU A 297 25.57 4.49 -19.05
CA GLU A 297 25.05 3.48 -19.97
C GLU A 297 24.05 2.52 -19.31
N THR A 298 24.22 2.26 -18.00
CA THR A 298 23.30 1.44 -17.20
C THR A 298 23.14 2.05 -15.82
N ILE A 299 21.93 1.99 -15.26
CA ILE A 299 21.57 2.57 -13.95
C ILE A 299 22.43 1.98 -12.81
N ASP A 300 22.91 0.75 -12.96
CA ASP A 300 23.60 0.00 -11.90
C ASP A 300 25.13 0.05 -11.95
N GLN A 301 25.72 0.66 -12.99
CA GLN A 301 27.18 0.67 -13.15
C GLN A 301 27.73 2.09 -13.18
N ILE A 302 28.18 2.57 -12.03
CA ILE A 302 29.03 3.76 -11.96
C ILE A 302 30.45 3.35 -12.32
N THR A 303 30.93 3.71 -13.51
CA THR A 303 32.29 3.45 -13.94
C THR A 303 33.28 4.19 -13.04
N ALA A 304 34.53 3.72 -12.98
CA ALA A 304 35.58 4.39 -12.20
C ALA A 304 35.78 5.86 -12.56
N GLU A 305 35.52 6.21 -13.81
CA GLU A 305 35.60 7.61 -14.28
C GLU A 305 34.42 8.44 -13.77
N LEU A 306 33.18 7.92 -13.84
CA LEU A 306 31.99 8.57 -13.28
C LEU A 306 32.10 8.71 -11.75
N ASP A 307 32.68 7.72 -11.06
CA ASP A 307 32.91 7.79 -9.61
C ASP A 307 33.86 8.94 -9.25
N LYS A 308 34.95 9.12 -9.99
CA LYS A 308 35.89 10.26 -9.80
C LYS A 308 35.21 11.60 -10.06
N ARG A 309 34.43 11.70 -11.12
CA ARG A 309 33.73 12.94 -11.49
C ARG A 309 32.63 13.27 -10.47
N ALA A 310 31.87 12.27 -10.01
CA ALA A 310 30.90 12.43 -8.94
C ALA A 310 31.58 12.95 -7.66
N TYR A 311 32.70 12.34 -7.24
CA TYR A 311 33.48 12.81 -6.09
C TYR A 311 33.94 14.29 -6.24
N ALA A 312 34.40 14.67 -7.42
CA ALA A 312 34.83 16.03 -7.70
C ALA A 312 33.68 17.05 -7.76
N GLN A 313 32.42 16.59 -7.83
CA GLN A 313 31.25 17.46 -7.87
C GLN A 313 30.81 17.91 -6.46
N TYR A 314 30.96 17.06 -5.42
CA TYR A 314 30.50 17.38 -4.06
C TYR A 314 31.04 18.70 -3.50
N PRO A 315 32.35 19.00 -3.59
CA PRO A 315 32.89 20.27 -3.07
C PRO A 315 32.38 21.52 -3.80
N LYS A 316 31.73 21.35 -4.95
CA LYS A 316 31.20 22.44 -5.77
C LYS A 316 29.75 22.74 -5.50
N LEU A 317 29.09 21.88 -4.76
CA LEU A 317 27.65 22.02 -4.47
C LEU A 317 27.41 23.23 -3.58
N THR A 318 26.50 24.06 -4.00
CA THR A 318 25.92 25.12 -3.17
C THR A 318 24.88 24.55 -2.22
N GLU A 319 24.56 25.26 -1.13
CA GLU A 319 23.53 24.86 -0.19
C GLU A 319 22.17 24.66 -0.87
N ASP A 320 21.79 25.52 -1.83
CA ASP A 320 20.53 25.40 -2.56
C ASP A 320 20.48 24.17 -3.49
N GLU A 321 21.63 23.80 -4.07
CA GLU A 321 21.75 22.56 -4.84
C GLU A 321 21.64 21.33 -3.92
N ILE A 322 22.27 21.37 -2.73
CA ILE A 322 22.15 20.31 -1.73
C ILE A 322 20.70 20.12 -1.31
N LYS A 323 19.99 21.21 -1.00
CA LYS A 323 18.56 21.19 -0.68
C LYS A 323 17.73 20.58 -1.79
N THR A 324 18.01 20.91 -3.03
CA THR A 324 17.30 20.36 -4.19
C THR A 324 17.58 18.87 -4.38
N LEU A 325 18.85 18.46 -4.30
CA LEU A 325 19.25 17.05 -4.41
C LEU A 325 18.63 16.18 -3.30
N VAL A 326 18.56 16.69 -2.07
CA VAL A 326 18.01 15.95 -0.93
C VAL A 326 16.48 15.96 -0.94
N VAL A 327 15.86 17.11 -1.07
CA VAL A 327 14.40 17.22 -0.97
C VAL A 327 13.72 16.72 -2.25
N ASP A 328 14.11 17.24 -3.41
CA ASP A 328 13.39 16.93 -4.64
C ASP A 328 13.84 15.60 -5.26
N ASP A 329 15.16 15.38 -5.37
CA ASP A 329 15.70 14.24 -6.11
C ASP A 329 15.87 12.97 -5.24
N LYS A 330 15.98 13.10 -3.90
CA LYS A 330 16.07 11.96 -2.98
C LYS A 330 14.73 11.67 -2.31
N TRP A 331 14.21 12.59 -1.48
CA TRP A 331 13.05 12.32 -0.62
C TRP A 331 11.74 12.26 -1.41
N LEU A 332 11.42 13.34 -2.11
CA LEU A 332 10.14 13.42 -2.82
C LEU A 332 10.08 12.49 -4.04
N ALA A 333 11.21 12.24 -4.70
CA ALA A 333 11.28 11.26 -5.78
C ALA A 333 11.09 9.81 -5.29
N ALA A 334 11.64 9.46 -4.12
CA ALA A 334 11.42 8.15 -3.53
C ALA A 334 9.95 7.93 -3.11
N LEU A 335 9.33 8.92 -2.48
CA LEU A 335 7.92 8.88 -2.12
C LEU A 335 7.01 8.80 -3.34
N ASP A 336 7.34 9.53 -4.41
CA ASP A 336 6.64 9.46 -5.69
C ASP A 336 6.64 8.05 -6.26
N ALA A 337 7.80 7.40 -6.28
CA ALA A 337 7.93 6.02 -6.74
C ALA A 337 7.12 5.02 -5.90
N MET A 338 7.07 5.20 -4.57
CA MET A 338 6.26 4.35 -3.68
C MET A 338 4.77 4.51 -3.93
N ILE A 339 4.29 5.74 -4.12
CA ILE A 339 2.88 6.04 -4.39
C ILE A 339 2.48 5.55 -5.80
N HIS A 340 3.37 5.64 -6.78
CA HIS A 340 3.15 5.00 -8.09
C HIS A 340 3.04 3.48 -7.97
N GLY A 341 3.84 2.84 -7.11
CA GLY A 341 3.71 1.41 -6.79
C GLY A 341 2.33 1.03 -6.25
N GLU A 342 1.69 1.94 -5.52
CA GLU A 342 0.32 1.75 -5.03
C GLU A 342 -0.72 1.73 -6.17
N MET A 343 -0.53 2.55 -7.20
CA MET A 343 -1.37 2.50 -8.40
C MET A 343 -1.24 1.17 -9.15
N ASP A 344 -0.01 0.66 -9.26
CA ASP A 344 0.25 -0.65 -9.84
C ASP A 344 -0.41 -1.76 -9.01
N ARG A 345 -0.37 -1.69 -7.69
CA ARG A 345 -1.06 -2.63 -6.78
C ARG A 345 -2.57 -2.65 -7.01
N ILE A 346 -3.19 -1.48 -7.14
CA ILE A 346 -4.63 -1.35 -7.42
C ILE A 346 -4.99 -2.05 -8.74
N SER A 347 -4.20 -1.82 -9.80
CA SER A 347 -4.37 -2.48 -11.09
C SER A 347 -4.21 -4.00 -11.01
N GLN A 348 -3.19 -4.46 -10.27
CA GLN A 348 -2.92 -5.88 -10.08
C GLN A 348 -4.03 -6.56 -9.29
N THR A 349 -4.55 -5.93 -8.23
CA THR A 349 -5.64 -6.45 -7.42
C THR A 349 -6.90 -6.65 -8.25
N LEU A 350 -7.29 -5.66 -9.07
CA LEU A 350 -8.42 -5.79 -9.98
C LEU A 350 -8.17 -6.90 -11.02
N THR A 351 -6.98 -6.93 -11.62
CA THR A 351 -6.60 -7.95 -12.60
C THR A 351 -6.71 -9.35 -12.02
N GLN A 352 -6.18 -9.53 -10.81
CA GLN A 352 -6.20 -10.84 -10.13
C GLN A 352 -7.64 -11.26 -9.82
N ARG A 353 -8.47 -10.36 -9.29
CA ARG A 353 -9.86 -10.67 -8.96
C ARG A 353 -10.68 -11.02 -10.20
N VAL A 354 -10.52 -10.29 -11.29
CA VAL A 354 -11.21 -10.61 -12.56
C VAL A 354 -10.78 -11.97 -13.11
N LYS A 355 -9.49 -12.33 -12.98
CA LYS A 355 -9.00 -13.66 -13.39
C LYS A 355 -9.57 -14.77 -12.52
N GLU A 356 -9.59 -14.58 -11.19
CA GLU A 356 -10.16 -15.55 -10.24
C GLU A 356 -11.63 -15.83 -10.56
N LEU A 357 -12.43 -14.79 -10.75
CA LEU A 357 -13.84 -14.94 -11.13
C LEU A 357 -13.98 -15.67 -12.47
N ALA A 358 -13.14 -15.35 -13.44
CA ALA A 358 -13.18 -16.02 -14.73
C ALA A 358 -12.80 -17.51 -14.64
N GLU A 359 -11.79 -17.85 -13.83
CA GLU A 359 -11.32 -19.22 -13.63
C GLU A 359 -12.31 -20.06 -12.85
N LEU A 360 -12.95 -19.45 -11.84
CA LEU A 360 -13.91 -20.13 -10.97
C LEU A 360 -15.12 -20.68 -11.77
N TYR A 361 -15.60 -19.95 -12.76
CA TYR A 361 -16.80 -20.29 -13.53
C TYR A 361 -16.52 -20.68 -15.00
N GLU A 362 -15.23 -20.94 -15.37
CA GLU A 362 -14.84 -21.20 -16.76
C GLU A 362 -15.43 -22.47 -17.34
N THR A 363 -15.43 -23.55 -16.54
CA THR A 363 -15.81 -24.87 -17.03
C THR A 363 -16.97 -25.41 -16.17
N PRO A 364 -18.17 -25.49 -16.75
CA PRO A 364 -19.31 -26.07 -16.04
C PRO A 364 -19.08 -27.50 -15.56
N MET A 365 -19.59 -27.84 -14.39
CA MET A 365 -19.43 -29.16 -13.76
C MET A 365 -19.81 -30.34 -14.69
N PRO A 366 -20.86 -30.29 -15.51
CA PRO A 366 -21.17 -31.37 -16.46
C PRO A 366 -20.06 -31.64 -17.50
N GLN A 367 -19.36 -30.55 -17.95
CA GLN A 367 -18.25 -30.68 -18.85
C GLN A 367 -17.00 -31.27 -18.16
N LEU A 368 -16.76 -30.90 -16.91
CA LEU A 368 -15.68 -31.47 -16.10
C LEU A 368 -15.89 -32.96 -15.88
N SER A 369 -17.13 -33.37 -15.55
CA SER A 369 -17.51 -34.78 -15.38
C SER A 369 -17.33 -35.56 -16.66
N SER A 370 -17.77 -35.02 -17.80
CA SER A 370 -17.56 -35.69 -19.11
C SER A 370 -16.06 -35.83 -19.44
N ARG A 371 -15.25 -34.77 -19.23
CA ARG A 371 -13.80 -34.82 -19.46
C ARG A 371 -13.09 -35.81 -18.52
N ALA A 372 -13.56 -35.94 -17.28
CA ALA A 372 -13.04 -36.93 -16.34
C ALA A 372 -13.32 -38.35 -16.82
N ALA A 373 -14.58 -38.64 -17.21
CA ALA A 373 -14.97 -39.94 -17.77
C ALA A 373 -14.20 -40.28 -19.05
N ASP A 374 -13.99 -39.33 -19.96
CA ASP A 374 -13.17 -39.52 -21.17
C ASP A 374 -11.71 -39.86 -20.86
N ARG A 375 -11.14 -39.18 -19.84
CA ARG A 375 -9.77 -39.46 -19.39
C ARG A 375 -9.67 -40.82 -18.72
N GLU A 376 -10.62 -41.16 -17.88
CA GLU A 376 -10.72 -42.47 -17.24
C GLU A 376 -10.78 -43.59 -18.29
N ALA A 377 -11.67 -43.46 -19.27
CA ALA A 377 -11.75 -44.41 -20.39
C ALA A 377 -10.46 -44.51 -21.21
N LYS A 378 -9.68 -43.42 -21.33
CA LYS A 378 -8.35 -43.49 -21.95
C LYS A 378 -7.35 -44.25 -21.09
N VAL A 379 -7.35 -44.02 -19.77
CA VAL A 379 -6.48 -44.75 -18.85
C VAL A 379 -6.80 -46.25 -18.87
N TYR A 380 -8.06 -46.63 -18.79
CA TYR A 380 -8.48 -48.02 -18.88
C TYR A 380 -7.99 -48.71 -20.19
N ARG A 381 -8.16 -48.04 -21.33
CA ARG A 381 -7.65 -48.55 -22.61
C ARG A 381 -6.12 -48.72 -22.65
N HIS A 382 -5.37 -47.83 -21.95
CA HIS A 382 -3.93 -47.99 -21.87
C HIS A 382 -3.53 -49.15 -20.95
N LEU A 383 -4.21 -49.33 -19.82
CA LEU A 383 -3.98 -50.42 -18.88
C LEU A 383 -4.28 -51.78 -19.54
N GLU A 384 -5.40 -51.89 -20.30
CA GLU A 384 -5.72 -53.10 -21.09
C GLU A 384 -4.61 -53.43 -22.08
N LYS A 385 -4.09 -52.42 -22.81
CA LYS A 385 -2.96 -52.64 -23.74
C LYS A 385 -1.68 -53.10 -23.07
N MET A 386 -1.52 -52.77 -21.76
CA MET A 386 -0.39 -53.19 -20.94
C MET A 386 -0.63 -54.55 -20.26
N GLY A 387 -1.79 -55.19 -20.52
CA GLY A 387 -2.11 -56.53 -19.98
C GLY A 387 -2.76 -56.53 -18.61
N PHE A 388 -3.23 -55.37 -18.12
CA PHE A 388 -3.99 -55.31 -16.88
C PHE A 388 -5.48 -55.39 -17.17
N SER A 389 -6.16 -56.42 -16.62
CA SER A 389 -7.62 -56.49 -16.58
C SER A 389 -8.11 -55.88 -15.29
N LEU A 390 -8.79 -54.75 -15.37
CA LEU A 390 -9.49 -54.13 -14.23
C LEU A 390 -10.90 -54.71 -14.20
N SER A 391 -11.16 -55.64 -13.27
CA SER A 391 -12.47 -56.19 -12.97
C SER A 391 -13.29 -55.19 -12.12
#